data_7453faa0145f2f5aafed012789a5e389
#
_entry.id   7453faa0145f2f5aafed012789a5e389
#
_cell.length_a   1.000
_cell.length_b   1.000
_cell.length_c   1.000
_cell.angle_alpha   90.00
_cell.angle_beta   90.00
_cell.angle_gamma   90.00
#
_symmetry.space_group_name_H-M   'P 1'
#
loop_
_entity.id
_entity.type
_entity.pdbx_description
1 polymer ?
#
loop_
_entity_poly.entity_id
_entity_poly.type
_entity_poly.pdbx_seq_one_letter_code
_entity_poly.pdbx_strand_id
1 'polypeptide(L)'
;GRADLMQAIAFENPFGQKMKHPGTYNANPLSAAAGIAVLKQIADGEPCRAANESAAKLRMGMNEVLTRKNVNWVVYGQFSIIKVFPGYDGPRPTDDSFVPYDNDFDRLDRKHDAQLGHAFRCALLLNGVDWFGWGAMTTAAHSDAEINFTVNAFERAIDALRNDGFI
;
A
#
# COMPACT_ATOMS: atom_id res chain seq x y z
N GLY A 1 -17.10 13.43 16.81
CA GLY A 1 -17.33 13.68 15.38
C GLY A 1 -18.40 14.78 15.18
N ARG A 2 -18.61 15.17 13.93
CA ARG A 2 -19.70 16.10 13.57
C ARG A 2 -21.05 15.48 13.94
N ALA A 3 -21.94 16.28 14.58
CA ALA A 3 -23.22 15.80 15.11
C ALA A 3 -24.13 15.22 14.01
N ASP A 4 -24.17 15.86 12.84
CA ASP A 4 -24.95 15.42 11.68
C ASP A 4 -24.49 14.04 11.17
N LEU A 5 -23.20 13.76 11.14
CA LEU A 5 -22.66 12.45 10.73
C LEU A 5 -22.87 11.39 11.82
N MET A 6 -22.75 11.78 13.09
CA MET A 6 -22.93 10.86 14.22
C MET A 6 -24.38 10.35 14.33
N GLN A 7 -25.36 11.05 13.77
CA GLN A 7 -26.73 10.58 13.72
C GLN A 7 -26.88 9.25 12.96
N ALA A 8 -25.97 8.91 12.04
CA ALA A 8 -26.00 7.64 11.32
C ALA A 8 -25.87 6.41 12.23
N ILE A 9 -25.28 6.55 13.42
CA ILE A 9 -25.13 5.48 14.42
C ILE A 9 -26.18 5.54 15.55
N ALA A 10 -27.02 6.57 15.58
CA ALA A 10 -28.09 6.71 16.58
C ALA A 10 -29.15 5.62 16.41
N PHE A 11 -29.90 5.30 17.49
CA PHE A 11 -30.99 4.34 17.43
C PHE A 11 -32.13 4.81 16.51
N GLU A 12 -32.47 6.09 16.61
CA GLU A 12 -33.43 6.77 15.75
C GLU A 12 -32.65 7.71 14.83
N ASN A 13 -32.35 7.25 13.63
CA ASN A 13 -31.59 8.08 12.70
C ASN A 13 -32.43 8.46 11.47
N PRO A 14 -32.19 9.65 10.89
CA PRO A 14 -32.97 10.16 9.75
C PRO A 14 -32.69 9.47 8.42
N PHE A 15 -31.68 8.57 8.36
CA PHE A 15 -31.20 7.97 7.12
C PHE A 15 -31.86 6.60 6.80
N GLY A 16 -32.76 6.11 7.66
CA GLY A 16 -33.49 4.84 7.47
C GLY A 16 -32.63 3.58 7.69
N GLN A 17 -31.33 3.67 7.60
CA GLN A 17 -30.40 2.57 7.90
C GLN A 17 -29.39 2.99 8.96
N LYS A 18 -29.31 2.20 10.03
CA LYS A 18 -28.32 2.42 11.07
C LYS A 18 -26.95 1.89 10.63
N MET A 19 -25.93 2.76 10.67
CA MET A 19 -24.57 2.33 10.52
C MET A 19 -24.16 1.49 11.74
N LYS A 20 -23.75 0.25 11.50
CA LYS A 20 -23.23 -0.60 12.57
C LYS A 20 -21.85 -0.08 13.01
N HIS A 21 -21.68 0.08 14.31
CA HIS A 21 -20.41 0.44 14.92
C HIS A 21 -20.01 -0.65 15.95
N PRO A 22 -19.73 -1.88 15.50
CA PRO A 22 -19.32 -2.96 16.40
C PRO A 22 -17.90 -2.75 16.89
N GLY A 23 -17.59 -3.26 18.07
CA GLY A 23 -16.23 -3.28 18.57
C GLY A 23 -16.19 -3.51 20.07
N THR A 24 -15.84 -4.72 20.45
CA THR A 24 -15.70 -5.12 21.86
C THR A 24 -14.68 -4.26 22.62
N TYR A 25 -13.67 -3.75 21.90
CA TYR A 25 -12.60 -2.93 22.46
C TYR A 25 -12.79 -1.44 22.28
N ASN A 26 -13.95 -1.01 21.79
CA ASN A 26 -14.26 0.42 21.69
C ASN A 26 -14.20 1.07 23.07
N ALA A 27 -13.54 2.25 23.13
CA ALA A 27 -13.28 2.98 24.38
C ALA A 27 -12.43 2.22 25.42
N ASN A 28 -11.69 1.20 25.02
CA ASN A 28 -10.76 0.52 25.91
C ASN A 28 -9.66 1.49 26.39
N PRO A 29 -9.44 1.66 27.72
CA PRO A 29 -8.49 2.64 28.23
C PRO A 29 -7.04 2.39 27.81
N LEU A 30 -6.62 1.13 27.69
CA LEU A 30 -5.28 0.76 27.25
C LEU A 30 -5.06 1.17 25.78
N SER A 31 -6.02 0.84 24.92
CA SER A 31 -5.99 1.26 23.50
C SER A 31 -5.99 2.78 23.35
N ALA A 32 -6.77 3.48 24.18
CA ALA A 32 -6.80 4.94 24.18
C ALA A 32 -5.46 5.54 24.62
N ALA A 33 -4.85 4.99 25.67
CA ALA A 33 -3.54 5.44 26.15
C ALA A 33 -2.44 5.23 25.11
N ALA A 34 -2.41 4.06 24.47
CA ALA A 34 -1.50 3.77 23.37
C ALA A 34 -1.72 4.72 22.17
N GLY A 35 -2.98 4.95 21.78
CA GLY A 35 -3.34 5.88 20.73
C GLY A 35 -2.89 7.31 21.02
N ILE A 36 -3.08 7.79 22.25
CA ILE A 36 -2.61 9.13 22.67
C ILE A 36 -1.08 9.21 22.59
N ALA A 37 -0.36 8.16 23.01
CA ALA A 37 1.10 8.13 22.93
C ALA A 37 1.59 8.23 21.47
N VAL A 38 1.00 7.47 20.56
CA VAL A 38 1.31 7.52 19.12
C VAL A 38 0.98 8.90 18.55
N LEU A 39 -0.22 9.44 18.81
CA LEU A 39 -0.62 10.75 18.30
C LEU A 39 0.32 11.87 18.74
N LYS A 40 0.84 11.81 19.97
CA LYS A 40 1.86 12.77 20.45
C LYS A 40 3.18 12.66 19.67
N GLN A 41 3.57 11.45 19.27
CA GLN A 41 4.82 11.23 18.51
C GLN A 41 4.71 11.70 17.06
N ILE A 42 3.51 11.67 16.47
CA ILE A 42 3.29 12.07 15.07
C ILE A 42 2.69 13.48 14.93
N ALA A 43 2.55 14.23 16.04
CA ALA A 43 1.83 15.50 16.05
C ALA A 43 2.46 16.58 15.16
N ASP A 44 3.78 16.55 14.98
CA ASP A 44 4.54 17.46 14.09
C ASP A 44 4.52 17.05 12.61
N GLY A 45 4.00 15.83 12.32
CA GLY A 45 3.92 15.26 10.97
C GLY A 45 5.23 14.68 10.43
N GLU A 46 6.35 14.80 11.16
CA GLU A 46 7.67 14.30 10.71
C GLU A 46 7.67 12.81 10.40
N PRO A 47 7.15 11.91 11.28
CA PRO A 47 7.12 10.49 10.97
C PRO A 47 6.25 10.15 9.77
N CYS A 48 5.14 10.89 9.58
CA CYS A 48 4.28 10.72 8.41
C CYS A 48 4.98 11.14 7.12
N ARG A 49 5.71 12.26 7.16
CA ARG A 49 6.49 12.73 6.00
C ARG A 49 7.60 11.75 5.64
N ALA A 50 8.39 11.30 6.62
CA ALA A 50 9.44 10.30 6.40
C ALA A 50 8.89 9.00 5.79
N ALA A 51 7.75 8.50 6.28
CA ALA A 51 7.08 7.34 5.70
C ALA A 51 6.66 7.57 4.25
N ASN A 52 6.11 8.76 3.94
CA ASN A 52 5.66 9.10 2.58
C ASN A 52 6.86 9.20 1.61
N GLU A 53 7.95 9.83 2.02
CA GLU A 53 9.18 9.94 1.23
C GLU A 53 9.80 8.56 0.94
N SER A 54 9.83 7.68 1.94
CA SER A 54 10.29 6.30 1.78
C SER A 54 9.42 5.52 0.78
N ALA A 55 8.09 5.70 0.83
CA ALA A 55 7.19 5.08 -0.14
C ALA A 55 7.41 5.61 -1.56
N ALA A 56 7.59 6.91 -1.72
CA ALA A 56 7.86 7.53 -3.01
C ALA A 56 9.14 6.97 -3.64
N LYS A 57 10.24 6.91 -2.88
CA LYS A 57 11.50 6.30 -3.33
C LYS A 57 11.31 4.84 -3.74
N LEU A 58 10.56 4.06 -2.95
CA LEU A 58 10.32 2.66 -3.24
C LEU A 58 9.47 2.47 -4.50
N ARG A 59 8.38 3.24 -4.68
CA ARG A 59 7.56 3.20 -5.90
C ARG A 59 8.37 3.54 -7.14
N MET A 60 9.19 4.59 -7.08
CA MET A 60 10.04 5.00 -8.20
C MET A 60 11.08 3.93 -8.53
N GLY A 61 11.83 3.44 -7.55
CA GLY A 61 12.84 2.39 -7.75
C GLY A 61 12.26 1.09 -8.32
N MET A 62 11.08 0.67 -7.85
CA MET A 62 10.40 -0.50 -8.40
C MET A 62 9.92 -0.26 -9.86
N ASN A 63 9.44 0.94 -10.20
CA ASN A 63 9.06 1.27 -11.57
C ASN A 63 10.28 1.32 -12.52
N GLU A 64 11.43 1.77 -12.05
CA GLU A 64 12.69 1.71 -12.80
C GLU A 64 13.08 0.26 -13.11
N VAL A 65 12.95 -0.65 -12.12
CA VAL A 65 13.16 -2.09 -12.32
C VAL A 65 12.22 -2.62 -13.41
N LEU A 66 10.91 -2.34 -13.30
CA LEU A 66 9.90 -2.79 -14.26
C LEU A 66 10.19 -2.28 -15.68
N THR A 67 10.63 -1.03 -15.80
CA THR A 67 11.01 -0.42 -17.08
C THR A 67 12.24 -1.10 -17.68
N ARG A 68 13.32 -1.25 -16.89
CA ARG A 68 14.55 -1.91 -17.31
C ARG A 68 14.36 -3.36 -17.71
N LYS A 69 13.49 -4.06 -16.97
CA LYS A 69 13.16 -5.46 -17.23
C LYS A 69 12.08 -5.66 -18.31
N ASN A 70 11.48 -4.59 -18.82
CA ASN A 70 10.38 -4.63 -19.78
C ASN A 70 9.21 -5.51 -19.30
N VAL A 71 8.71 -5.24 -18.08
CA VAL A 71 7.58 -5.94 -17.46
C VAL A 71 6.35 -5.04 -17.48
N ASN A 72 5.23 -5.56 -17.95
CA ASN A 72 3.95 -4.85 -18.07
C ASN A 72 3.23 -4.76 -16.71
N TRP A 73 3.92 -4.27 -15.70
CA TRP A 73 3.40 -3.95 -14.39
C TRP A 73 3.65 -2.48 -14.09
N VAL A 74 2.96 -1.95 -13.09
CA VAL A 74 3.20 -0.60 -12.56
C VAL A 74 3.11 -0.61 -11.04
N VAL A 75 3.90 0.25 -10.41
CA VAL A 75 3.83 0.50 -8.97
C VAL A 75 3.32 1.92 -8.76
N TYR A 76 2.28 2.07 -7.96
CA TYR A 76 1.65 3.35 -7.67
C TYR A 76 1.18 3.41 -6.22
N GLY A 77 0.66 4.53 -5.80
CA GLY A 77 0.10 4.72 -4.47
C GLY A 77 0.16 6.18 -4.04
N GLN A 78 -0.39 6.44 -2.87
CA GLN A 78 -0.36 7.77 -2.26
C GLN A 78 0.19 7.65 -0.83
N PHE A 79 0.85 8.70 -0.38
CA PHE A 79 1.46 8.74 0.94
C PHE A 79 2.38 7.53 1.18
N SER A 80 2.24 6.84 2.29
CA SER A 80 3.02 5.65 2.64
C SER A 80 2.54 4.36 1.97
N ILE A 81 1.49 4.40 1.16
CA ILE A 81 0.90 3.22 0.52
C ILE A 81 1.60 2.91 -0.80
N ILE A 82 1.81 1.62 -1.04
CA ILE A 82 2.39 1.08 -2.27
C ILE A 82 1.44 0.02 -2.80
N LYS A 83 1.14 0.08 -4.08
CA LYS A 83 0.38 -0.92 -4.82
C LYS A 83 1.16 -1.37 -6.04
N VAL A 84 1.23 -2.68 -6.25
CA VAL A 84 1.75 -3.28 -7.47
C VAL A 84 0.56 -3.72 -8.32
N PHE A 85 0.54 -3.30 -9.57
CA PHE A 85 -0.53 -3.61 -10.51
C PHE A 85 0.03 -4.39 -11.70
N PRO A 86 -0.14 -5.73 -11.73
CA PRO A 86 0.33 -6.55 -12.84
C PRO A 86 -0.55 -6.40 -14.07
N GLY A 87 0.06 -6.58 -15.25
CA GLY A 87 -0.62 -6.49 -16.54
C GLY A 87 -1.11 -5.08 -16.87
N TYR A 88 -0.33 -4.07 -16.49
CA TYR A 88 -0.58 -2.68 -16.83
C TYR A 88 -0.11 -2.39 -18.26
N ASP A 89 -0.98 -1.82 -19.08
CA ASP A 89 -0.77 -1.53 -20.49
C ASP A 89 -0.68 -0.03 -20.83
N GLY A 90 -0.67 0.82 -19.83
CA GLY A 90 -0.62 2.27 -19.99
C GLY A 90 0.80 2.86 -19.98
N PRO A 91 0.91 4.20 -19.98
CA PRO A 91 2.18 4.91 -19.95
C PRO A 91 2.96 4.65 -18.65
N ARG A 92 4.28 4.69 -18.72
CA ARG A 92 5.13 4.58 -17.53
C ARG A 92 4.99 5.81 -16.63
N PRO A 93 5.01 5.64 -15.29
CA PRO A 93 5.03 6.75 -14.36
C PRO A 93 6.22 7.69 -14.63
N THR A 94 5.98 8.98 -14.62
CA THR A 94 7.00 10.03 -14.71
C THR A 94 7.34 10.63 -13.36
N ASP A 95 6.43 10.50 -12.41
CA ASP A 95 6.57 11.02 -11.05
C ASP A 95 5.75 10.19 -10.05
N ASP A 96 5.82 10.54 -8.77
CA ASP A 96 5.15 9.82 -7.68
C ASP A 96 3.65 10.13 -7.52
N SER A 97 3.14 11.14 -8.23
CA SER A 97 1.71 11.45 -8.23
C SER A 97 0.87 10.59 -9.19
N PHE A 98 1.54 9.76 -9.96
CA PHE A 98 0.94 8.92 -10.98
C PHE A 98 -0.09 7.93 -10.39
N VAL A 99 -1.24 7.84 -11.03
CA VAL A 99 -2.25 6.80 -10.77
C VAL A 99 -2.62 6.14 -12.09
N PRO A 100 -2.60 4.80 -12.17
CA PRO A 100 -2.96 4.09 -13.39
C PRO A 100 -4.39 4.41 -13.83
N TYR A 101 -4.61 4.45 -15.15
CA TYR A 101 -5.94 4.59 -15.76
C TYR A 101 -6.72 5.83 -15.31
N ASP A 102 -6.04 6.94 -14.96
CA ASP A 102 -6.68 8.19 -14.53
C ASP A 102 -7.70 8.00 -13.39
N ASN A 103 -7.41 7.11 -12.44
CA ASN A 103 -8.29 6.73 -11.32
C ASN A 103 -9.57 6.00 -11.73
N ASP A 104 -9.62 5.37 -12.90
CA ASP A 104 -10.74 4.49 -13.25
C ASP A 104 -10.83 3.33 -12.26
N PHE A 105 -11.81 3.42 -11.35
CA PHE A 105 -11.99 2.48 -10.25
C PHE A 105 -12.26 1.05 -10.76
N ASP A 106 -13.07 0.90 -11.78
CA ASP A 106 -13.46 -0.43 -12.32
C ASP A 106 -12.23 -1.17 -12.89
N ARG A 107 -11.30 -0.42 -13.48
CA ARG A 107 -10.03 -0.99 -13.96
C ARG A 107 -9.05 -1.27 -12.83
N LEU A 108 -9.02 -0.45 -11.80
CA LEU A 108 -8.12 -0.59 -10.65
C LEU A 108 -8.55 -1.68 -9.67
N ASP A 109 -9.86 -1.96 -9.54
CA ASP A 109 -10.42 -2.99 -8.64
C ASP A 109 -10.47 -4.39 -9.28
N ARG A 110 -9.92 -4.57 -10.46
CA ARG A 110 -9.90 -5.89 -11.10
C ARG A 110 -9.15 -6.92 -10.24
N LYS A 111 -9.67 -8.13 -10.22
CA LYS A 111 -8.99 -9.25 -9.58
C LYS A 111 -7.76 -9.67 -10.40
N HIS A 112 -6.65 -9.82 -9.73
CA HIS A 112 -5.43 -10.38 -10.31
C HIS A 112 -5.36 -11.88 -10.10
N ASP A 113 -4.56 -12.56 -10.94
CA ASP A 113 -4.33 -13.98 -10.82
C ASP A 113 -3.78 -14.35 -9.43
N ALA A 114 -4.43 -15.33 -8.79
CA ALA A 114 -4.08 -15.75 -7.43
C ALA A 114 -2.76 -16.54 -7.38
N GLN A 115 -2.46 -17.31 -8.43
CA GLN A 115 -1.21 -18.08 -8.51
C GLN A 115 -0.03 -17.14 -8.72
N LEU A 116 -0.18 -16.15 -9.61
CA LEU A 116 0.83 -15.10 -9.79
C LEU A 116 1.05 -14.33 -8.50
N GLY A 117 -0.03 -13.97 -7.77
CA GLY A 117 0.09 -13.26 -6.50
C GLY A 117 0.82 -14.08 -5.42
N HIS A 118 0.55 -15.38 -5.37
CA HIS A 118 1.27 -16.30 -4.47
C HIS A 118 2.74 -16.42 -4.86
N ALA A 119 3.04 -16.65 -6.13
CA ALA A 119 4.42 -16.77 -6.63
C ALA A 119 5.21 -15.47 -6.38
N PHE A 120 4.60 -14.29 -6.61
CA PHE A 120 5.21 -13.01 -6.33
C PHE A 120 5.60 -12.84 -4.86
N ARG A 121 4.68 -13.17 -3.94
CA ARG A 121 4.97 -13.14 -2.50
C ARG A 121 6.09 -14.11 -2.12
N CYS A 122 6.06 -15.35 -2.62
CA CYS A 122 7.11 -16.33 -2.37
C CYS A 122 8.47 -15.85 -2.88
N ALA A 123 8.52 -15.29 -4.09
CA ALA A 123 9.75 -14.78 -4.68
C ALA A 123 10.34 -13.62 -3.86
N LEU A 124 9.51 -12.70 -3.34
CA LEU A 124 9.96 -11.63 -2.44
C LEU A 124 10.44 -12.20 -1.10
N LEU A 125 9.71 -13.14 -0.50
CA LEU A 125 10.06 -13.74 0.78
C LEU A 125 11.41 -14.48 0.72
N LEU A 126 11.67 -15.23 -0.36
CA LEU A 126 12.96 -15.88 -0.62
C LEU A 126 14.11 -14.88 -0.77
N ASN A 127 13.79 -13.63 -1.09
CA ASN A 127 14.75 -12.53 -1.18
C ASN A 127 14.74 -11.61 0.07
N GLY A 128 14.13 -12.08 1.18
CA GLY A 128 14.18 -11.41 2.48
C GLY A 128 13.14 -10.32 2.70
N VAL A 129 12.11 -10.22 1.85
CA VAL A 129 11.03 -9.24 1.97
C VAL A 129 9.70 -9.95 2.15
N ASP A 130 9.06 -9.78 3.30
CA ASP A 130 7.67 -10.22 3.49
C ASP A 130 6.73 -9.15 2.94
N TRP A 131 5.90 -9.55 1.98
CA TRP A 131 5.00 -8.65 1.24
C TRP A 131 3.56 -9.13 1.32
N PHE A 132 2.63 -8.22 1.57
CA PHE A 132 1.22 -8.57 1.75
C PHE A 132 0.40 -8.36 0.46
N GLY A 133 0.06 -9.45 -0.22
CA GLY A 133 -0.74 -9.41 -1.45
C GLY A 133 -0.09 -8.55 -2.54
N TRP A 134 -0.83 -7.59 -3.07
CA TRP A 134 -0.37 -6.64 -4.08
C TRP A 134 -0.04 -5.26 -3.51
N GLY A 135 0.11 -5.13 -2.20
CA GLY A 135 0.37 -3.85 -1.57
C GLY A 135 1.27 -3.92 -0.35
N ALA A 136 1.81 -2.77 0.01
CA ALA A 136 2.63 -2.59 1.19
C ALA A 136 2.45 -1.16 1.74
N MET A 137 3.04 -0.93 2.90
CA MET A 137 3.14 0.39 3.51
C MET A 137 4.54 0.58 4.09
N THR A 138 5.06 1.79 3.96
CA THR A 138 6.27 2.19 4.66
C THR A 138 5.95 2.85 5.99
N THR A 139 6.95 2.93 6.85
CA THR A 139 6.91 3.64 8.12
C THR A 139 8.14 4.53 8.25
N ALA A 140 8.18 5.40 9.24
CA ALA A 140 9.34 6.23 9.55
C ALA A 140 10.58 5.43 9.98
N ALA A 141 10.43 4.13 10.28
CA ALA A 141 11.55 3.26 10.64
C ALA A 141 12.31 2.71 9.42
N HIS A 142 11.75 2.81 8.21
CA HIS A 142 12.43 2.39 7.00
C HIS A 142 13.43 3.47 6.55
N SER A 143 14.71 3.14 6.58
CA SER A 143 15.78 3.98 6.04
C SER A 143 16.02 3.71 4.54
N ASP A 144 16.90 4.48 3.93
CA ASP A 144 17.31 4.25 2.54
C ASP A 144 17.92 2.85 2.32
N ALA A 145 18.49 2.25 3.38
CA ALA A 145 19.03 0.90 3.29
C ALA A 145 17.94 -0.15 3.07
N GLU A 146 16.84 -0.10 3.83
CA GLU A 146 15.70 -1.01 3.66
C GLU A 146 14.98 -0.77 2.33
N ILE A 147 14.89 0.50 1.90
CA ILE A 147 14.28 0.83 0.60
C ILE A 147 15.11 0.24 -0.54
N ASN A 148 16.41 0.47 -0.56
CA ASN A 148 17.30 -0.10 -1.58
C ASN A 148 17.34 -1.63 -1.54
N PHE A 149 17.35 -2.22 -0.35
CA PHE A 149 17.25 -3.66 -0.19
C PHE A 149 15.98 -4.21 -0.83
N THR A 150 14.83 -3.56 -0.58
CA THR A 150 13.52 -3.97 -1.11
C THR A 150 13.47 -3.84 -2.63
N VAL A 151 14.00 -2.76 -3.21
CA VAL A 151 14.08 -2.59 -4.67
C VAL A 151 14.91 -3.72 -5.30
N ASN A 152 16.07 -4.05 -4.71
CA ASN A 152 16.93 -5.13 -5.19
C ASN A 152 16.26 -6.51 -5.03
N ALA A 153 15.54 -6.75 -3.94
CA ALA A 153 14.76 -7.97 -3.72
C ALA A 153 13.62 -8.09 -4.75
N PHE A 154 12.94 -6.99 -5.03
CA PHE A 154 11.91 -6.92 -6.07
C PHE A 154 12.48 -7.27 -7.46
N GLU A 155 13.65 -6.73 -7.81
CA GLU A 155 14.30 -7.06 -9.09
C GLU A 155 14.56 -8.57 -9.20
N ARG A 156 15.14 -9.18 -8.17
CA ARG A 156 15.39 -10.64 -8.14
C ARG A 156 14.09 -11.45 -8.18
N ALA A 157 13.03 -10.95 -7.52
CA ALA A 157 11.72 -11.59 -7.58
C ALA A 157 11.11 -11.55 -8.98
N ILE A 158 11.25 -10.45 -9.71
CA ILE A 158 10.83 -10.32 -11.12
C ILE A 158 11.60 -11.31 -11.99
N ASP A 159 12.92 -11.46 -11.80
CA ASP A 159 13.72 -12.43 -12.55
C ASP A 159 13.29 -13.87 -12.26
N ALA A 160 13.02 -14.20 -11.00
CA ALA A 160 12.52 -15.53 -10.61
C ALA A 160 11.16 -15.83 -11.27
N LEU A 161 10.20 -14.90 -11.20
CA LEU A 161 8.90 -15.08 -11.84
C LEU A 161 8.99 -15.30 -13.35
N ARG A 162 9.93 -14.63 -14.00
CA ARG A 162 10.17 -14.81 -15.43
C ARG A 162 10.78 -16.19 -15.73
N ASN A 163 11.77 -16.62 -14.95
CA ASN A 163 12.40 -17.92 -15.11
C ASN A 163 11.42 -19.08 -14.90
N ASP A 164 10.45 -18.89 -14.00
CA ASP A 164 9.42 -19.87 -13.68
C ASP A 164 8.18 -19.77 -14.61
N GLY A 165 8.19 -18.85 -15.59
CA GLY A 165 7.16 -18.72 -16.62
C GLY A 165 5.85 -18.05 -16.14
N PHE A 166 5.89 -17.28 -15.07
CA PHE A 166 4.73 -16.51 -14.60
C PHE A 166 4.55 -15.17 -15.35
N ILE A 167 5.64 -14.63 -15.90
CA ILE A 167 5.64 -13.34 -16.64
C ILE A 167 6.61 -13.35 -17.80
#